data_116483397de08899d5729597f995a001
#
_entry.id   116483397de08899d5729597f995a001
#
_cell.length_a   1.000
_cell.length_b   1.000
_cell.length_c   1.000
_cell.angle_alpha   90.00
_cell.angle_beta   90.00
_cell.angle_gamma   90.00
#
_symmetry.space_group_name_H-M   'P 1'
#
loop_
_entity.id
_entity.type
_entity.pdbx_description
1 polymer ?
#
loop_
_entity_poly.entity_id
_entity_poly.type
_entity_poly.pdbx_seq_one_letter_code
_entity_poly.pdbx_strand_id
1 'polypeptide(L)'
;CNLLVIDVAETNNTQAPFLVRASILKDSITQRWKTLTTGSAIEVQSVLNNDFELFSSSKFNFARWMQAHQIQATTFIYYTDWQDSQLSNTEINRIPTITKLRLQLLQVRKSLLNQTWQQKLTTDNQALVASIALGDKSNLTYTQREAYSKAGVSHVLALSGLHLGIIYSVLSFVFSTLLYRFVRRDWAEFIAQTVIVATLWAYIFLVALPPGAVRSALMLTLYAFVSLLHRDRLSANTLAFACIVMLIANPSSLWDVSFQLSFLAVLSIIVLYPPLCSLYKGSSRWAYFLRPIWNLTCVSVAAQVGTMPLIAYYFGRFSCYFLLSNLLILPLITLL
;
A
#
# COMPACT_ATOMS: atom_id res chain seq x y z
N CYS A 1 -11.76 -8.59 9.41
CA CYS A 1 -11.44 -9.21 8.11
C CYS A 1 -12.43 -8.75 7.04
N ASN A 2 -12.06 -8.91 5.77
CA ASN A 2 -12.98 -8.72 4.65
C ASN A 2 -13.37 -10.11 4.16
N LEU A 3 -14.68 -10.35 4.05
CA LEU A 3 -15.27 -11.57 3.52
C LEU A 3 -15.88 -11.29 2.16
N LEU A 4 -15.71 -12.21 1.22
CA LEU A 4 -16.48 -12.22 -0.03
C LEU A 4 -17.70 -13.09 0.21
N VAL A 5 -18.87 -12.50 0.18
CA VAL A 5 -20.15 -13.23 0.27
C VAL A 5 -20.48 -13.75 -1.12
N ILE A 6 -20.65 -15.06 -1.25
CA ILE A 6 -20.91 -15.75 -2.53
C ILE A 6 -22.39 -16.11 -2.62
N ASP A 7 -22.99 -16.44 -1.50
CA ASP A 7 -24.41 -16.80 -1.42
C ASP A 7 -25.02 -16.33 -0.10
N VAL A 8 -26.31 -15.97 -0.13
CA VAL A 8 -27.09 -15.53 1.04
C VAL A 8 -28.36 -16.38 1.09
N ALA A 9 -28.53 -17.14 2.17
CA ALA A 9 -29.58 -18.13 2.30
C ALA A 9 -31.03 -17.58 2.27
N GLU A 10 -31.22 -16.30 2.60
CA GLU A 10 -32.57 -15.69 2.69
C GLU A 10 -33.05 -15.02 1.38
N THR A 11 -32.17 -14.84 0.40
CA THR A 11 -32.57 -14.23 -0.88
C THR A 11 -32.54 -15.29 -1.98
N ASN A 12 -33.72 -15.71 -2.45
CA ASN A 12 -33.87 -16.54 -3.66
C ASN A 12 -33.29 -15.89 -4.94
N ASN A 13 -32.60 -14.76 -4.83
CA ASN A 13 -31.97 -14.07 -5.92
C ASN A 13 -30.45 -14.32 -5.84
N THR A 14 -29.91 -14.97 -6.85
CA THR A 14 -28.49 -15.12 -7.11
C THR A 14 -27.84 -13.74 -7.32
N GLN A 15 -27.55 -13.05 -6.22
CA GLN A 15 -26.82 -11.79 -6.28
C GLN A 15 -25.35 -12.04 -6.69
N ALA A 16 -24.76 -11.10 -7.41
CA ALA A 16 -23.33 -11.14 -7.69
C ALA A 16 -22.52 -11.11 -6.38
N PRO A 17 -21.39 -11.83 -6.29
CA PRO A 17 -20.55 -11.82 -5.10
C PRO A 17 -20.15 -10.41 -4.68
N PHE A 18 -20.28 -10.08 -3.39
CA PHE A 18 -19.99 -8.77 -2.85
C PHE A 18 -19.10 -8.83 -1.61
N LEU A 19 -18.41 -7.73 -1.32
CA LEU A 19 -17.48 -7.63 -0.19
C LEU A 19 -18.21 -7.14 1.06
N VAL A 20 -17.97 -7.84 2.17
CA VAL A 20 -18.46 -7.50 3.50
C VAL A 20 -17.29 -7.36 4.46
N ARG A 21 -17.36 -6.35 5.32
CA ARG A 21 -16.41 -6.20 6.42
C ARG A 21 -16.93 -6.90 7.66
N ALA A 22 -16.31 -8.03 8.02
CA ALA A 22 -16.67 -8.82 9.17
C ALA A 22 -15.75 -8.59 10.37
N SER A 23 -16.35 -8.48 11.54
CA SER A 23 -15.66 -8.49 12.84
C SER A 23 -15.96 -9.81 13.53
N ILE A 24 -14.97 -10.70 13.63
CA ILE A 24 -15.12 -12.01 14.27
C ILE A 24 -14.64 -11.89 15.71
N LEU A 25 -15.50 -12.25 16.66
CA LEU A 25 -15.13 -12.33 18.06
C LEU A 25 -14.18 -13.51 18.29
N LYS A 26 -13.05 -13.22 18.93
CA LYS A 26 -12.04 -14.23 19.21
C LYS A 26 -12.44 -15.01 20.47
N ASP A 27 -12.62 -16.32 20.32
CA ASP A 27 -12.73 -17.21 21.46
C ASP A 27 -11.32 -17.46 22.06
N SER A 28 -11.21 -17.23 23.36
CA SER A 28 -9.95 -17.48 24.10
C SER A 28 -9.76 -18.95 24.52
N ILE A 29 -10.85 -19.74 24.54
CA ILE A 29 -10.83 -21.14 25.01
C ILE A 29 -10.44 -22.08 23.87
N THR A 30 -11.26 -22.12 22.80
CA THR A 30 -11.05 -23.07 21.69
C THR A 30 -10.07 -22.56 20.65
N GLN A 31 -9.87 -21.25 20.59
CA GLN A 31 -8.98 -20.55 19.65
C GLN A 31 -9.20 -20.94 18.17
N ARG A 32 -10.41 -21.37 17.81
CA ARG A 32 -10.80 -21.80 16.44
C ARG A 32 -10.49 -20.75 15.37
N TRP A 33 -10.52 -19.45 15.73
CA TRP A 33 -10.17 -18.38 14.81
C TRP A 33 -8.75 -18.48 14.22
N LYS A 34 -7.85 -19.28 14.82
CA LYS A 34 -6.48 -19.51 14.32
C LYS A 34 -6.46 -20.46 13.11
N THR A 35 -7.49 -21.28 12.92
CA THR A 35 -7.62 -22.16 11.74
C THR A 35 -7.99 -21.36 10.50
N LEU A 36 -8.64 -20.19 10.68
CA LEU A 36 -9.01 -19.34 9.57
C LEU A 36 -7.79 -18.82 8.83
N THR A 37 -7.68 -19.23 7.59
CA THR A 37 -6.62 -18.77 6.70
C THR A 37 -7.20 -17.95 5.54
N THR A 38 -6.34 -17.21 4.86
CA THR A 38 -6.76 -16.49 3.66
C THR A 38 -7.21 -17.48 2.59
N GLY A 39 -8.46 -17.38 2.16
CA GLY A 39 -9.07 -18.31 1.20
C GLY A 39 -9.86 -19.46 1.84
N SER A 40 -9.94 -19.53 3.18
CA SER A 40 -10.88 -20.44 3.85
C SER A 40 -12.33 -20.01 3.57
N ALA A 41 -13.20 -20.96 3.28
CA ALA A 41 -14.63 -20.75 3.19
C ALA A 41 -15.28 -21.04 4.54
N ILE A 42 -16.20 -20.17 4.92
CA ILE A 42 -16.98 -20.31 6.16
C ILE A 42 -18.45 -20.06 5.87
N GLU A 43 -19.30 -20.80 6.51
CA GLU A 43 -20.73 -20.55 6.60
C GLU A 43 -21.00 -19.79 7.89
N VAL A 44 -21.77 -18.70 7.80
CA VAL A 44 -21.96 -17.76 8.91
C VAL A 44 -23.43 -17.44 9.08
N GLN A 45 -23.89 -17.49 10.32
CA GLN A 45 -25.22 -16.99 10.71
C GLN A 45 -25.02 -15.60 11.34
N SER A 46 -25.31 -14.55 10.56
CA SER A 46 -25.17 -13.18 11.08
C SER A 46 -25.98 -12.18 10.25
N VAL A 47 -26.37 -11.09 10.88
CA VAL A 47 -27.11 -10.01 10.22
C VAL A 47 -26.15 -9.10 9.47
N LEU A 48 -26.46 -8.84 8.20
CA LEU A 48 -25.76 -7.84 7.40
C LEU A 48 -26.31 -6.45 7.71
N ASN A 49 -25.46 -5.57 8.17
CA ASN A 49 -25.82 -4.19 8.47
C ASN A 49 -25.28 -3.25 7.36
N ASN A 50 -26.20 -2.53 6.72
CA ASN A 50 -25.90 -1.54 5.69
C ASN A 50 -25.93 -0.11 6.23
N ASP A 51 -26.26 0.09 7.51
CA ASP A 51 -26.27 1.40 8.14
C ASP A 51 -24.85 1.74 8.62
N PHE A 52 -24.17 2.59 7.86
CA PHE A 52 -22.80 3.01 8.13
C PHE A 52 -22.71 4.33 8.87
N GLU A 53 -23.82 5.01 9.12
CA GLU A 53 -23.84 6.31 9.80
C GLU A 53 -23.39 6.19 11.25
N LEU A 54 -23.72 5.09 11.90
CA LEU A 54 -23.33 4.80 13.30
C LEU A 54 -21.81 4.81 13.54
N PHE A 55 -21.02 4.51 12.51
CA PHE A 55 -19.55 4.46 12.60
C PHE A 55 -18.86 5.72 12.07
N SER A 56 -19.64 6.70 11.62
CA SER A 56 -19.09 7.96 11.10
C SER A 56 -18.83 8.94 12.24
N SER A 57 -17.61 9.46 12.30
CA SER A 57 -17.27 10.58 13.19
C SER A 57 -17.43 11.90 12.42
N SER A 58 -17.44 13.02 13.13
CA SER A 58 -17.50 14.37 12.51
C SER A 58 -16.37 14.64 11.51
N LYS A 59 -15.24 13.93 11.62
CA LYS A 59 -14.06 14.10 10.78
C LYS A 59 -13.84 12.97 9.77
N PHE A 60 -14.40 11.78 10.01
CA PHE A 60 -14.21 10.60 9.16
C PHE A 60 -15.55 9.98 8.80
N ASN A 61 -15.92 10.07 7.52
CA ASN A 61 -17.13 9.47 6.99
C ASN A 61 -16.87 8.00 6.62
N PHE A 62 -17.28 7.10 7.51
CA PHE A 62 -17.09 5.67 7.35
C PHE A 62 -17.85 5.11 6.14
N ALA A 63 -19.04 5.63 5.84
CA ALA A 63 -19.84 5.20 4.69
C ALA A 63 -19.09 5.46 3.36
N ARG A 64 -18.51 6.65 3.20
CA ARG A 64 -17.70 6.98 2.01
C ARG A 64 -16.44 6.13 1.90
N TRP A 65 -15.81 5.83 3.05
CA TRP A 65 -14.66 4.93 3.07
C TRP A 65 -15.03 3.52 2.61
N MET A 66 -16.18 3.00 3.04
CA MET A 66 -16.70 1.70 2.62
C MET A 66 -16.98 1.67 1.12
N GLN A 67 -17.61 2.71 0.57
CA GLN A 67 -17.84 2.85 -0.87
C GLN A 67 -16.54 2.87 -1.67
N ALA A 68 -15.54 3.63 -1.21
CA ALA A 68 -14.21 3.69 -1.88
C ALA A 68 -13.53 2.30 -1.93
N HIS A 69 -13.79 1.44 -0.95
CA HIS A 69 -13.26 0.08 -0.88
C HIS A 69 -14.22 -0.98 -1.44
N GLN A 70 -15.33 -0.57 -2.05
CA GLN A 70 -16.36 -1.45 -2.63
C GLN A 70 -16.96 -2.45 -1.60
N ILE A 71 -17.02 -2.06 -0.34
CA ILE A 71 -17.59 -2.87 0.74
C ILE A 71 -19.06 -2.46 0.90
N GLN A 72 -19.97 -3.45 0.76
CA GLN A 72 -21.41 -3.18 0.71
C GLN A 72 -22.10 -3.32 2.07
N ALA A 73 -21.54 -4.10 2.98
CA ALA A 73 -22.13 -4.30 4.30
C ALA A 73 -21.08 -4.54 5.37
N THR A 74 -21.49 -4.40 6.63
CA THR A 74 -20.72 -4.82 7.80
C THR A 74 -21.48 -5.92 8.53
N THR A 75 -20.74 -6.81 9.18
CA THR A 75 -21.34 -7.83 10.04
C THR A 75 -20.47 -8.11 11.25
N PHE A 76 -21.12 -8.56 12.32
CA PHE A 76 -20.44 -9.02 13.52
C PHE A 76 -20.76 -10.51 13.71
N ILE A 77 -19.72 -11.33 13.84
CA ILE A 77 -19.80 -12.77 13.89
C ILE A 77 -19.32 -13.23 15.28
N TYR A 78 -20.18 -13.89 16.03
CA TYR A 78 -19.80 -14.52 17.29
C TYR A 78 -19.03 -15.81 17.02
N TYR A 79 -18.26 -16.27 18.01
CA TYR A 79 -17.42 -17.45 17.90
C TYR A 79 -18.24 -18.77 17.69
N THR A 80 -19.53 -18.75 18.02
CA THR A 80 -20.46 -19.86 17.83
C THR A 80 -21.11 -19.89 16.45
N ASP A 81 -21.19 -18.75 15.77
CA ASP A 81 -22.08 -18.52 14.64
C ASP A 81 -21.39 -18.74 13.28
N TRP A 82 -20.27 -19.41 13.27
CA TRP A 82 -19.57 -19.76 12.04
C TRP A 82 -19.06 -21.20 12.05
N GLN A 83 -19.07 -21.82 10.88
CA GLN A 83 -18.56 -23.17 10.64
C GLN A 83 -17.64 -23.17 9.41
N ASP A 84 -16.66 -24.07 9.42
CA ASP A 84 -15.83 -24.29 8.23
C ASP A 84 -16.68 -24.96 7.15
N SER A 85 -16.67 -24.40 5.94
CA SER A 85 -17.40 -24.90 4.79
C SER A 85 -16.46 -25.19 3.62
N GLN A 86 -16.87 -26.10 2.75
CA GLN A 86 -16.17 -26.36 1.49
C GLN A 86 -17.00 -25.80 0.34
N LEU A 87 -16.38 -24.95 -0.47
CA LEU A 87 -17.04 -24.38 -1.63
C LEU A 87 -17.26 -25.44 -2.71
N SER A 88 -18.47 -25.49 -3.25
CA SER A 88 -18.80 -26.25 -4.44
C SER A 88 -18.12 -25.64 -5.68
N ASN A 89 -17.87 -26.46 -6.70
CA ASN A 89 -17.34 -25.99 -7.98
C ASN A 89 -18.19 -24.90 -8.64
N THR A 90 -19.49 -24.92 -8.43
CA THR A 90 -20.42 -23.88 -8.92
C THR A 90 -20.21 -22.54 -8.23
N GLU A 91 -19.96 -22.53 -6.93
CA GLU A 91 -19.69 -21.32 -6.14
C GLU A 91 -18.30 -20.76 -6.45
N ILE A 92 -17.30 -21.62 -6.61
CA ILE A 92 -15.97 -21.21 -7.04
C ILE A 92 -16.01 -20.48 -8.39
N ASN A 93 -16.86 -20.91 -9.32
CA ASN A 93 -16.97 -20.27 -10.62
C ASN A 93 -17.63 -18.88 -10.56
N ARG A 94 -18.43 -18.57 -9.54
CA ARG A 94 -19.00 -17.24 -9.32
C ARG A 94 -17.99 -16.21 -8.83
N ILE A 95 -16.86 -16.64 -8.25
CA ILE A 95 -15.83 -15.73 -7.77
C ILE A 95 -15.15 -15.03 -8.96
N PRO A 96 -15.05 -13.68 -8.97
CA PRO A 96 -14.35 -12.95 -10.03
C PRO A 96 -12.90 -13.41 -10.18
N THR A 97 -12.42 -13.53 -11.41
CA THR A 97 -11.07 -14.02 -11.72
C THR A 97 -9.97 -13.23 -11.00
N ILE A 98 -10.13 -11.91 -10.91
CA ILE A 98 -9.20 -11.03 -10.18
C ILE A 98 -9.14 -11.39 -8.69
N THR A 99 -10.28 -11.71 -8.08
CA THR A 99 -10.34 -12.11 -6.67
C THR A 99 -9.70 -13.48 -6.45
N LYS A 100 -9.92 -14.44 -7.35
CA LYS A 100 -9.23 -15.74 -7.32
C LYS A 100 -7.72 -15.58 -7.37
N LEU A 101 -7.25 -14.81 -8.34
CA LEU A 101 -5.82 -14.51 -8.49
C LEU A 101 -5.26 -13.86 -7.21
N ARG A 102 -5.97 -12.87 -6.68
CA ARG A 102 -5.56 -12.21 -5.43
C ARG A 102 -5.47 -13.18 -4.25
N LEU A 103 -6.43 -14.09 -4.10
CA LEU A 103 -6.40 -15.11 -3.06
C LEU A 103 -5.23 -16.07 -3.21
N GLN A 104 -4.95 -16.55 -4.42
CA GLN A 104 -3.79 -17.39 -4.72
C GLN A 104 -2.47 -16.68 -4.37
N LEU A 105 -2.34 -15.41 -4.75
CA LEU A 105 -1.16 -14.60 -4.44
C LEU A 105 -0.98 -14.41 -2.93
N LEU A 106 -2.07 -14.20 -2.18
CA LEU A 106 -2.03 -14.12 -0.72
C LEU A 106 -1.59 -15.43 -0.08
N GLN A 107 -1.99 -16.57 -0.63
CA GLN A 107 -1.55 -17.89 -0.18
C GLN A 107 -0.06 -18.11 -0.46
N VAL A 108 0.41 -17.78 -1.68
CA VAL A 108 1.84 -17.84 -2.03
C VAL A 108 2.66 -16.94 -1.11
N ARG A 109 2.21 -15.69 -0.88
CA ARG A 109 2.85 -14.78 0.06
C ARG A 109 2.99 -15.39 1.46
N LYS A 110 1.92 -16.00 1.96
CA LYS A 110 1.91 -16.66 3.28
C LYS A 110 2.85 -17.86 3.34
N SER A 111 2.93 -18.66 2.27
CA SER A 111 3.86 -19.80 2.19
C SER A 111 5.31 -19.32 2.18
N LEU A 112 5.63 -18.25 1.44
CA LEU A 112 6.97 -17.66 1.43
C LEU A 112 7.38 -17.15 2.82
N LEU A 113 6.47 -16.46 3.52
CA LEU A 113 6.72 -16.00 4.89
C LEU A 113 7.01 -17.16 5.84
N ASN A 114 6.27 -18.26 5.72
CA ASN A 114 6.44 -19.41 6.59
C ASN A 114 7.74 -20.18 6.32
N GLN A 115 8.16 -20.31 5.06
CA GLN A 115 9.33 -21.10 4.69
C GLN A 115 10.67 -20.39 4.97
N THR A 116 10.73 -19.08 4.73
CA THR A 116 12.02 -18.39 4.63
C THR A 116 12.49 -17.80 5.96
N TRP A 117 11.60 -17.48 6.89
CA TRP A 117 11.90 -16.57 7.99
C TRP A 117 11.74 -17.15 9.39
N GLN A 118 11.09 -18.30 9.54
CA GLN A 118 10.79 -18.90 10.86
C GLN A 118 12.02 -19.31 11.67
N GLN A 119 13.16 -19.54 11.03
CA GLN A 119 14.31 -20.16 11.70
C GLN A 119 15.38 -19.19 12.22
N LYS A 120 15.38 -17.91 11.82
CA LYS A 120 16.53 -17.00 12.08
C LYS A 120 16.20 -15.70 12.82
N LEU A 121 14.94 -15.31 12.95
CA LEU A 121 14.56 -14.02 13.53
C LEU A 121 13.59 -14.21 14.71
N THR A 122 13.64 -13.29 15.67
CA THR A 122 12.62 -13.22 16.73
C THR A 122 11.25 -12.92 16.12
N THR A 123 10.17 -13.34 16.77
CA THR A 123 8.79 -13.15 16.29
C THR A 123 8.47 -11.69 15.97
N ASP A 124 8.99 -10.75 16.77
CA ASP A 124 8.81 -9.31 16.57
C ASP A 124 9.52 -8.81 15.32
N ASN A 125 10.76 -9.26 15.08
CA ASN A 125 11.52 -8.89 13.88
C ASN A 125 10.92 -9.52 12.63
N GLN A 126 10.39 -10.74 12.70
CA GLN A 126 9.67 -11.38 11.61
C GLN A 126 8.45 -10.55 11.19
N ALA A 127 7.64 -10.09 12.17
CA ALA A 127 6.47 -9.27 11.92
C ALA A 127 6.84 -7.92 11.25
N LEU A 128 7.94 -7.30 11.67
CA LEU A 128 8.44 -6.06 11.07
C LEU A 128 8.89 -6.28 9.63
N VAL A 129 9.73 -7.28 9.38
CA VAL A 129 10.24 -7.56 8.04
C VAL A 129 9.10 -7.98 7.11
N ALA A 130 8.15 -8.80 7.57
CA ALA A 130 6.96 -9.17 6.81
C ALA A 130 6.13 -7.95 6.41
N SER A 131 6.00 -6.96 7.30
CA SER A 131 5.25 -5.74 7.02
C SER A 131 5.95 -4.83 6.01
N ILE A 132 7.27 -4.70 6.11
CA ILE A 132 8.08 -3.82 5.25
C ILE A 132 8.27 -4.45 3.86
N ALA A 133 8.67 -5.73 3.79
CA ALA A 133 9.00 -6.39 2.53
C ALA A 133 7.77 -6.90 1.77
N LEU A 134 6.77 -7.44 2.46
CA LEU A 134 5.60 -8.08 1.85
C LEU A 134 4.27 -7.41 2.21
N GLY A 135 4.29 -6.30 2.93
CA GLY A 135 3.09 -5.55 3.31
C GLY A 135 2.16 -6.30 4.28
N ASP A 136 2.65 -7.35 4.93
CA ASP A 136 1.84 -8.15 5.87
C ASP A 136 1.91 -7.58 7.29
N LYS A 137 0.82 -6.94 7.70
CA LYS A 137 0.67 -6.31 9.03
C LYS A 137 -0.04 -7.20 10.04
N SER A 138 -0.37 -8.44 9.69
CA SER A 138 -1.21 -9.30 10.53
C SER A 138 -0.60 -9.59 11.89
N ASN A 139 0.72 -9.77 11.93
CA ASN A 139 1.47 -10.14 13.14
C ASN A 139 2.03 -8.94 13.92
N LEU A 140 1.85 -7.70 13.44
CA LEU A 140 2.29 -6.51 14.16
C LEU A 140 1.45 -6.27 15.40
N THR A 141 2.11 -6.16 16.55
CA THR A 141 1.46 -5.83 17.83
C THR A 141 0.93 -4.39 17.83
N TYR A 142 -0.06 -4.13 18.69
CA TYR A 142 -0.59 -2.76 18.88
C TYR A 142 0.51 -1.81 19.33
N THR A 143 1.35 -2.23 20.27
CA THR A 143 2.48 -1.45 20.80
C THR A 143 3.48 -1.06 19.74
N GLN A 144 3.83 -1.98 18.83
CA GLN A 144 4.69 -1.69 17.69
C GLN A 144 4.06 -0.65 16.76
N ARG A 145 2.79 -0.84 16.38
CA ARG A 145 2.08 0.13 15.50
C ARG A 145 2.01 1.52 16.13
N GLU A 146 1.76 1.58 17.44
CA GLU A 146 1.69 2.84 18.16
C GLU A 146 3.07 3.52 18.24
N ALA A 147 4.15 2.79 18.49
CA ALA A 147 5.52 3.31 18.52
C ALA A 147 5.90 3.94 17.17
N TYR A 148 5.65 3.25 16.05
CA TYR A 148 5.90 3.78 14.70
C TYR A 148 5.00 4.99 14.37
N SER A 149 3.77 5.01 14.90
CA SER A 149 2.86 6.15 14.74
C SER A 149 3.35 7.38 15.50
N LYS A 150 3.78 7.21 16.74
CA LYS A 150 4.36 8.30 17.57
C LYS A 150 5.64 8.85 16.96
N ALA A 151 6.47 8.00 16.41
CA ALA A 151 7.69 8.40 15.69
C ALA A 151 7.41 9.09 14.35
N GLY A 152 6.15 9.09 13.84
CA GLY A 152 5.78 9.68 12.55
C GLY A 152 6.18 8.86 11.32
N VAL A 153 6.54 7.59 11.51
CA VAL A 153 7.03 6.69 10.46
C VAL A 153 6.08 5.53 10.18
N SER A 154 4.81 5.68 10.49
CA SER A 154 3.77 4.67 10.17
C SER A 154 3.72 4.29 8.70
N HIS A 155 4.12 5.19 7.81
CA HIS A 155 4.17 4.95 6.36
C HIS A 155 5.20 3.90 5.97
N VAL A 156 6.21 3.67 6.78
CA VAL A 156 7.25 2.64 6.58
C VAL A 156 6.69 1.23 6.79
N LEU A 157 5.75 1.06 7.72
CA LEU A 157 5.05 -0.21 7.94
C LEU A 157 4.06 -0.56 6.83
N ALA A 158 3.81 0.35 5.91
CA ALA A 158 3.02 0.09 4.73
C ALA A 158 3.94 0.04 3.52
N LEU A 159 3.68 -0.87 2.60
CA LEU A 159 4.34 -0.83 1.30
C LEU A 159 4.00 0.50 0.63
N SER A 160 4.95 1.41 0.62
CA SER A 160 4.76 2.79 0.18
C SER A 160 5.44 3.04 -1.17
N GLY A 161 5.13 4.20 -1.76
CA GLY A 161 5.79 4.67 -2.97
C GLY A 161 7.31 4.80 -2.83
N LEU A 162 7.79 5.05 -1.61
CA LEU A 162 9.22 5.09 -1.33
C LEU A 162 9.91 3.75 -1.61
N HIS A 163 9.34 2.64 -1.10
CA HIS A 163 9.91 1.30 -1.32
C HIS A 163 9.97 0.98 -2.81
N LEU A 164 8.89 1.25 -3.54
CA LEU A 164 8.86 1.05 -4.99
C LEU A 164 9.79 2.00 -5.74
N GLY A 165 9.93 3.23 -5.27
CA GLY A 165 10.88 4.20 -5.80
C GLY A 165 12.33 3.78 -5.63
N ILE A 166 12.68 3.19 -4.48
CA ILE A 166 14.00 2.62 -4.22
C ILE A 166 14.26 1.43 -5.16
N ILE A 167 13.33 0.48 -5.23
CA ILE A 167 13.44 -0.67 -6.14
C ILE A 167 13.60 -0.20 -7.59
N TYR A 168 12.77 0.76 -8.03
CA TYR A 168 12.87 1.36 -9.36
C TYR A 168 14.25 1.98 -9.59
N SER A 169 14.77 2.75 -8.65
CA SER A 169 16.06 3.43 -8.77
C SER A 169 17.22 2.45 -8.86
N VAL A 170 17.22 1.41 -8.01
CA VAL A 170 18.26 0.36 -8.03
C VAL A 170 18.20 -0.42 -9.34
N LEU A 171 17.02 -0.87 -9.76
CA LEU A 171 16.87 -1.57 -11.03
C LEU A 171 17.26 -0.69 -12.22
N SER A 172 16.87 0.59 -12.20
CA SER A 172 17.25 1.55 -13.25
C SER A 172 18.77 1.73 -13.32
N PHE A 173 19.44 1.84 -12.19
CA PHE A 173 20.90 1.93 -12.15
C PHE A 173 21.57 0.65 -12.70
N VAL A 174 21.12 -0.52 -12.26
CA VAL A 174 21.68 -1.81 -12.68
C VAL A 174 21.47 -2.04 -14.18
N PHE A 175 20.22 -1.92 -14.65
CA PHE A 175 19.90 -2.19 -16.06
C PHE A 175 20.49 -1.14 -17.00
N SER A 176 20.50 0.14 -16.64
CA SER A 176 21.13 1.15 -17.46
C SER A 176 22.64 0.91 -17.60
N THR A 177 23.34 0.63 -16.49
CA THR A 177 24.77 0.36 -16.50
C THR A 177 25.12 -0.89 -17.32
N LEU A 178 24.30 -1.95 -17.18
CA LEU A 178 24.55 -3.22 -17.87
C LEU A 178 24.22 -3.13 -19.38
N LEU A 179 23.07 -2.58 -19.72
CA LEU A 179 22.57 -2.58 -21.10
C LEU A 179 23.29 -1.58 -21.99
N TYR A 180 23.72 -0.41 -21.46
CA TYR A 180 24.47 0.58 -22.25
C TYR A 180 25.82 0.05 -22.75
N ARG A 181 26.30 -1.06 -22.18
CA ARG A 181 27.55 -1.68 -22.62
C ARG A 181 27.39 -2.54 -23.89
N PHE A 182 26.14 -3.04 -24.13
CA PHE A 182 25.87 -4.04 -25.18
C PHE A 182 24.90 -3.56 -26.24
N VAL A 183 24.06 -2.57 -25.96
CA VAL A 183 22.96 -2.14 -26.82
C VAL A 183 23.00 -0.63 -27.04
N ARG A 184 22.53 -0.17 -28.22
CA ARG A 184 22.38 1.27 -28.49
C ARG A 184 21.49 1.91 -27.43
N ARG A 185 21.85 3.13 -27.02
CA ARG A 185 21.26 3.82 -25.87
C ARG A 185 19.73 3.86 -25.87
N ASP A 186 19.12 4.15 -27.01
CA ASP A 186 17.66 4.29 -27.13
C ASP A 186 16.94 2.96 -26.87
N TRP A 187 17.44 1.86 -27.47
CA TRP A 187 16.92 0.51 -27.26
C TRP A 187 17.21 0.00 -25.85
N ALA A 188 18.37 0.32 -25.31
CA ALA A 188 18.73 -0.05 -23.96
C ALA A 188 17.80 0.62 -22.92
N GLU A 189 17.46 1.90 -23.11
CA GLU A 189 16.52 2.61 -22.24
C GLU A 189 15.11 2.03 -22.34
N PHE A 190 14.63 1.75 -23.56
CA PHE A 190 13.33 1.11 -23.76
C PHE A 190 13.23 -0.26 -23.10
N ILE A 191 14.22 -1.14 -23.31
CA ILE A 191 14.27 -2.48 -22.69
C ILE A 191 14.34 -2.36 -21.18
N ALA A 192 15.23 -1.49 -20.65
CA ALA A 192 15.38 -1.28 -19.22
C ALA A 192 14.06 -0.85 -18.58
N GLN A 193 13.39 0.18 -19.09
CA GLN A 193 12.14 0.69 -18.54
C GLN A 193 11.03 -0.38 -18.60
N THR A 194 10.95 -1.13 -19.69
CA THR A 194 9.95 -2.20 -19.84
C THR A 194 10.17 -3.30 -18.79
N VAL A 195 11.42 -3.77 -18.63
CA VAL A 195 11.76 -4.81 -17.64
C VAL A 195 11.54 -4.32 -16.21
N ILE A 196 11.90 -3.07 -15.91
CA ILE A 196 11.70 -2.48 -14.57
C ILE A 196 10.21 -2.40 -14.25
N VAL A 197 9.40 -1.88 -15.15
CA VAL A 197 7.94 -1.79 -14.94
C VAL A 197 7.34 -3.19 -14.77
N ALA A 198 7.71 -4.15 -15.60
CA ALA A 198 7.24 -5.53 -15.46
C ALA A 198 7.63 -6.14 -14.10
N THR A 199 8.86 -5.91 -13.64
CA THR A 199 9.35 -6.38 -12.33
C THR A 199 8.58 -5.73 -11.18
N LEU A 200 8.31 -4.42 -11.24
CA LEU A 200 7.52 -3.71 -10.23
C LEU A 200 6.09 -4.27 -10.15
N TRP A 201 5.44 -4.48 -11.29
CA TRP A 201 4.10 -5.06 -11.30
C TRP A 201 4.12 -6.51 -10.79
N ALA A 202 5.10 -7.33 -11.17
CA ALA A 202 5.26 -8.68 -10.63
C ALA A 202 5.40 -8.69 -9.11
N TYR A 203 6.20 -7.76 -8.56
CA TYR A 203 6.34 -7.58 -7.11
C TYR A 203 5.02 -7.16 -6.44
N ILE A 204 4.27 -6.24 -7.03
CA ILE A 204 2.98 -5.78 -6.48
C ILE A 204 1.93 -6.88 -6.54
N PHE A 205 1.93 -7.69 -7.60
CA PHE A 205 1.12 -8.90 -7.66
C PHE A 205 1.48 -9.87 -6.52
N LEU A 206 2.78 -10.12 -6.29
CA LEU A 206 3.26 -10.97 -5.19
C LEU A 206 2.78 -10.48 -3.82
N VAL A 207 2.72 -9.17 -3.62
CA VAL A 207 2.24 -8.57 -2.36
C VAL A 207 0.70 -8.49 -2.29
N ALA A 208 -0.01 -9.03 -3.28
CA ALA A 208 -1.47 -9.08 -3.38
C ALA A 208 -2.16 -7.70 -3.56
N LEU A 209 -1.54 -6.84 -4.37
CA LEU A 209 -2.14 -5.60 -4.87
C LEU A 209 -2.62 -4.63 -3.76
N PRO A 210 -1.78 -4.27 -2.77
CA PRO A 210 -2.20 -3.28 -1.79
C PRO A 210 -2.44 -1.93 -2.46
N PRO A 211 -3.55 -1.21 -2.15
CA PRO A 211 -3.96 -0.01 -2.90
C PRO A 211 -2.87 1.08 -2.96
N GLY A 212 -2.08 1.24 -1.90
CA GLY A 212 -0.96 2.20 -1.87
C GLY A 212 0.15 1.87 -2.86
N ALA A 213 0.51 0.58 -2.96
CA ALA A 213 1.54 0.12 -3.89
C ALA A 213 1.06 0.19 -5.35
N VAL A 214 -0.21 -0.14 -5.62
CA VAL A 214 -0.80 -0.03 -6.96
C VAL A 214 -0.73 1.42 -7.46
N ARG A 215 -1.08 2.40 -6.62
CA ARG A 215 -0.96 3.83 -6.96
C ARG A 215 0.47 4.20 -7.34
N SER A 216 1.41 3.80 -6.49
CA SER A 216 2.83 4.12 -6.72
C SER A 216 3.39 3.45 -7.97
N ALA A 217 3.00 2.19 -8.24
CA ALA A 217 3.38 1.51 -9.47
C ALA A 217 2.83 2.20 -10.70
N LEU A 218 1.60 2.64 -10.66
CA LEU A 218 0.96 3.35 -11.76
C LEU A 218 1.67 4.69 -12.02
N MET A 219 2.02 5.44 -10.96
CA MET A 219 2.81 6.66 -11.07
C MET A 219 4.21 6.38 -11.66
N LEU A 220 4.90 5.32 -11.21
CA LEU A 220 6.20 4.94 -11.73
C LEU A 220 6.14 4.42 -13.17
N THR A 221 5.07 3.72 -13.56
CA THR A 221 4.82 3.30 -14.95
C THR A 221 4.66 4.52 -15.86
N LEU A 222 3.88 5.52 -15.43
CA LEU A 222 3.73 6.77 -16.18
C LEU A 222 5.04 7.57 -16.23
N TYR A 223 5.78 7.59 -15.12
CA TYR A 223 7.12 8.19 -15.09
C TYR A 223 8.06 7.53 -16.10
N ALA A 224 8.09 6.19 -16.17
CA ALA A 224 8.89 5.44 -17.13
C ALA A 224 8.45 5.75 -18.58
N PHE A 225 7.16 5.79 -18.83
CA PHE A 225 6.60 6.12 -20.15
C PHE A 225 6.97 7.54 -20.60
N VAL A 226 6.82 8.54 -19.71
CA VAL A 226 7.21 9.93 -19.99
C VAL A 226 8.72 10.06 -20.21
N SER A 227 9.53 9.26 -19.48
CA SER A 227 10.96 9.18 -19.70
C SER A 227 11.32 8.73 -21.11
N LEU A 228 10.62 7.73 -21.63
CA LEU A 228 10.83 7.23 -23.01
C LEU A 228 10.42 8.26 -24.07
N LEU A 229 9.51 9.17 -23.75
CA LEU A 229 9.12 10.29 -24.63
C LEU A 229 10.08 11.49 -24.54
N HIS A 230 11.19 11.37 -23.78
CA HIS A 230 12.16 12.46 -23.55
C HIS A 230 11.52 13.77 -23.04
N ARG A 231 10.43 13.65 -22.28
CA ARG A 231 9.73 14.77 -21.65
C ARG A 231 10.10 14.91 -20.18
N ASP A 232 9.76 16.08 -19.59
CA ASP A 232 9.99 16.34 -18.16
C ASP A 232 9.28 15.31 -17.29
N ARG A 233 10.06 14.53 -16.58
CA ARG A 233 9.63 13.31 -15.86
C ARG A 233 8.76 13.62 -14.64
N LEU A 234 9.10 14.67 -13.90
CA LEU A 234 8.41 15.09 -12.68
C LEU A 234 7.64 16.39 -12.94
N SER A 235 6.61 16.33 -13.78
CA SER A 235 5.75 17.48 -14.00
C SER A 235 4.42 17.30 -13.26
N ALA A 236 3.83 18.41 -12.86
CA ALA A 236 2.46 18.43 -12.33
C ALA A 236 1.46 17.79 -13.31
N ASN A 237 1.73 17.91 -14.64
CA ASN A 237 0.93 17.27 -15.68
C ASN A 237 0.96 15.75 -15.61
N THR A 238 2.13 15.16 -15.37
CA THR A 238 2.25 13.69 -15.21
C THR A 238 1.48 13.21 -13.97
N LEU A 239 1.56 13.96 -12.87
CA LEU A 239 0.79 13.68 -11.67
C LEU A 239 -0.72 13.82 -11.91
N ALA A 240 -1.16 14.89 -12.59
CA ALA A 240 -2.56 15.11 -12.94
C ALA A 240 -3.09 14.00 -13.85
N PHE A 241 -2.32 13.57 -14.83
CA PHE A 241 -2.68 12.44 -15.69
C PHE A 241 -2.84 11.14 -14.90
N ALA A 242 -1.90 10.84 -13.99
CA ALA A 242 -2.03 9.69 -13.08
C ALA A 242 -3.31 9.76 -12.25
N CYS A 243 -3.63 10.94 -11.71
CA CYS A 243 -4.85 11.19 -10.95
C CYS A 243 -6.11 10.89 -11.77
N ILE A 244 -6.18 11.40 -12.99
CA ILE A 244 -7.32 11.20 -13.91
C ILE A 244 -7.50 9.71 -14.23
N VAL A 245 -6.43 9.00 -14.59
CA VAL A 245 -6.49 7.56 -14.90
C VAL A 245 -7.04 6.77 -13.71
N MET A 246 -6.61 7.10 -12.50
CA MET A 246 -7.08 6.41 -11.29
C MET A 246 -8.53 6.73 -10.95
N LEU A 247 -8.96 7.98 -11.16
CA LEU A 247 -10.34 8.38 -10.91
C LEU A 247 -11.31 7.82 -11.95
N ILE A 248 -10.87 7.62 -13.20
CA ILE A 248 -11.66 6.90 -14.21
C ILE A 248 -11.85 5.44 -13.79
N ALA A 249 -10.81 4.79 -13.27
CA ALA A 249 -10.89 3.41 -12.80
C ALA A 249 -11.77 3.24 -11.56
N ASN A 250 -11.70 4.18 -10.61
CA ASN A 250 -12.52 4.22 -9.41
C ASN A 250 -12.75 5.65 -8.92
N PRO A 251 -13.87 6.29 -9.27
CA PRO A 251 -14.18 7.66 -8.85
C PRO A 251 -14.23 7.85 -7.33
N SER A 252 -14.67 6.81 -6.60
CA SER A 252 -14.76 6.85 -5.13
C SER A 252 -13.42 6.95 -4.44
N SER A 253 -12.31 6.69 -5.14
CA SER A 253 -10.95 6.84 -4.61
C SER A 253 -10.63 8.28 -4.18
N LEU A 254 -11.35 9.27 -4.72
CA LEU A 254 -11.21 10.68 -4.30
C LEU A 254 -11.46 10.87 -2.79
N TRP A 255 -12.34 10.07 -2.22
CA TRP A 255 -12.69 10.11 -0.80
C TRP A 255 -11.77 9.26 0.09
N ASP A 256 -10.87 8.49 -0.51
CA ASP A 256 -9.88 7.71 0.24
C ASP A 256 -8.76 8.63 0.74
N VAL A 257 -8.65 8.74 2.06
CA VAL A 257 -7.60 9.53 2.74
C VAL A 257 -6.20 9.15 2.26
N SER A 258 -5.98 7.87 2.01
CA SER A 258 -4.69 7.38 1.53
C SER A 258 -4.39 7.85 0.10
N PHE A 259 -5.41 7.99 -0.75
CA PHE A 259 -5.29 8.58 -2.08
C PHE A 259 -4.93 10.07 -1.98
N GLN A 260 -5.70 10.83 -1.19
CA GLN A 260 -5.49 12.26 -1.00
C GLN A 260 -4.08 12.56 -0.47
N LEU A 261 -3.64 11.85 0.57
CA LEU A 261 -2.30 12.02 1.15
C LEU A 261 -1.18 11.69 0.15
N SER A 262 -1.36 10.65 -0.66
CA SER A 262 -0.36 10.25 -1.66
C SER A 262 -0.16 11.31 -2.73
N PHE A 263 -1.26 11.78 -3.33
CA PHE A 263 -1.19 12.80 -4.39
C PHE A 263 -0.73 14.15 -3.87
N LEU A 264 -1.19 14.54 -2.69
CA LEU A 264 -0.80 15.79 -2.06
C LEU A 264 0.69 15.81 -1.67
N ALA A 265 1.21 14.67 -1.16
CA ALA A 265 2.65 14.55 -0.87
C ALA A 265 3.50 14.75 -2.13
N VAL A 266 3.16 14.06 -3.23
CA VAL A 266 3.92 14.17 -4.49
C VAL A 266 3.80 15.58 -5.09
N LEU A 267 2.59 16.17 -5.09
CA LEU A 267 2.39 17.53 -5.55
C LEU A 267 3.22 18.53 -4.76
N SER A 268 3.22 18.39 -3.43
CA SER A 268 4.01 19.27 -2.55
C SER A 268 5.51 19.11 -2.77
N ILE A 269 5.99 17.90 -3.03
CA ILE A 269 7.39 17.68 -3.40
C ILE A 269 7.69 18.38 -4.73
N ILE A 270 6.85 18.23 -5.76
CA ILE A 270 7.06 18.87 -7.06
C ILE A 270 7.15 20.41 -6.93
N VAL A 271 6.31 21.00 -6.08
CA VAL A 271 6.22 22.46 -5.93
C VAL A 271 7.29 23.00 -4.96
N LEU A 272 7.47 22.36 -3.81
CA LEU A 272 8.28 22.91 -2.71
C LEU A 272 9.74 22.43 -2.72
N TYR A 273 10.02 21.24 -3.28
CA TYR A 273 11.40 20.74 -3.28
C TYR A 273 12.40 21.63 -4.05
N PRO A 274 12.09 22.13 -5.28
CA PRO A 274 13.05 22.96 -6.02
C PRO A 274 13.45 24.25 -5.28
N PRO A 275 12.51 25.07 -4.75
CA PRO A 275 12.90 26.26 -4.00
C PRO A 275 13.62 25.94 -2.70
N LEU A 276 13.23 24.88 -1.96
CA LEU A 276 13.91 24.48 -0.74
C LEU A 276 15.36 24.04 -1.00
N CYS A 277 15.58 23.23 -2.04
CA CYS A 277 16.92 22.80 -2.43
C CYS A 277 17.83 23.97 -2.85
N SER A 278 17.27 25.01 -3.51
CA SER A 278 18.03 26.17 -3.97
C SER A 278 18.54 27.05 -2.83
N LEU A 279 18.01 26.92 -1.62
CA LEU A 279 18.48 27.65 -0.44
C LEU A 279 19.91 27.24 -0.03
N TYR A 280 20.32 26.02 -0.33
CA TYR A 280 21.67 25.55 -0.02
C TYR A 280 22.63 25.78 -1.21
N LYS A 281 23.46 26.82 -1.12
CA LYS A 281 24.44 27.22 -2.15
C LYS A 281 25.89 26.84 -1.76
N GLY A 282 26.09 25.86 -0.90
CA GLY A 282 27.45 25.49 -0.42
C GLY A 282 28.37 25.00 -1.56
N SER A 283 29.54 25.62 -1.69
CA SER A 283 30.59 25.28 -2.66
C SER A 283 31.79 24.56 -2.04
N SER A 284 31.78 24.30 -0.74
CA SER A 284 32.89 23.67 0.00
C SER A 284 32.92 22.14 -0.21
N ARG A 285 34.09 21.52 0.02
CA ARG A 285 34.25 20.05 0.04
C ARG A 285 33.25 19.37 1.00
N TRP A 286 32.93 20.00 2.10
CA TRP A 286 31.91 19.54 3.05
C TRP A 286 30.51 19.59 2.47
N ALA A 287 30.26 20.47 1.49
CA ALA A 287 28.97 20.55 0.80
C ALA A 287 28.62 19.24 0.06
N TYR A 288 29.61 18.51 -0.43
CA TYR A 288 29.43 17.23 -1.10
C TYR A 288 28.77 16.18 -0.15
N PHE A 289 29.22 16.13 1.11
CA PHE A 289 28.65 15.21 2.12
C PHE A 289 27.35 15.71 2.71
N LEU A 290 27.15 17.01 2.82
CA LEU A 290 25.93 17.60 3.40
C LEU A 290 24.79 17.68 2.39
N ARG A 291 25.07 17.72 1.09
CA ARG A 291 24.05 17.84 0.04
C ARG A 291 23.02 16.71 0.02
N PRO A 292 23.37 15.42 0.12
CA PRO A 292 22.37 14.35 0.18
C PRO A 292 21.48 14.45 1.42
N ILE A 293 22.04 14.82 2.58
CA ILE A 293 21.29 15.03 3.83
C ILE A 293 20.31 16.20 3.65
N TRP A 294 20.77 17.31 3.06
CA TRP A 294 19.92 18.45 2.75
C TRP A 294 18.79 18.10 1.79
N ASN A 295 19.08 17.39 0.72
CA ASN A 295 18.09 16.95 -0.25
C ASN A 295 17.02 16.08 0.42
N LEU A 296 17.42 15.13 1.27
CA LEU A 296 16.52 14.27 2.04
C LEU A 296 15.65 15.09 2.99
N THR A 297 16.24 16.09 3.66
CA THR A 297 15.51 17.03 4.52
C THR A 297 14.49 17.84 3.72
N CYS A 298 14.86 18.38 2.56
CA CYS A 298 13.96 19.15 1.69
C CYS A 298 12.77 18.29 1.22
N VAL A 299 13.00 17.06 0.79
CA VAL A 299 11.92 16.13 0.40
C VAL A 299 10.98 15.85 1.58
N SER A 300 11.55 15.56 2.76
CA SER A 300 10.75 15.26 3.96
C SER A 300 9.91 16.46 4.40
N VAL A 301 10.50 17.66 4.40
CA VAL A 301 9.78 18.91 4.74
C VAL A 301 8.69 19.20 3.70
N ALA A 302 9.02 19.13 2.42
CA ALA A 302 8.06 19.38 1.34
C ALA A 302 6.84 18.44 1.43
N ALA A 303 7.08 17.14 1.59
CA ALA A 303 6.01 16.16 1.75
C ALA A 303 5.16 16.44 3.00
N GLN A 304 5.80 16.75 4.12
CA GLN A 304 5.12 16.98 5.40
C GLN A 304 4.27 18.24 5.37
N VAL A 305 4.80 19.36 4.83
CA VAL A 305 4.05 20.63 4.72
C VAL A 305 2.77 20.42 3.92
N GLY A 306 2.82 19.67 2.82
CA GLY A 306 1.63 19.41 2.03
C GLY A 306 0.64 18.48 2.68
N THR A 307 1.11 17.46 3.39
CA THR A 307 0.21 16.45 3.99
C THR A 307 -0.28 16.84 5.37
N MET A 308 0.41 17.73 6.07
CA MET A 308 0.11 18.15 7.46
C MET A 308 -1.34 18.60 7.66
N PRO A 309 -1.94 19.47 6.83
CA PRO A 309 -3.30 19.92 7.04
C PRO A 309 -4.30 18.75 7.04
N LEU A 310 -4.10 17.81 6.13
CA LEU A 310 -4.96 16.65 5.98
C LEU A 310 -4.78 15.66 7.14
N ILE A 311 -3.53 15.43 7.55
CA ILE A 311 -3.20 14.58 8.71
C ILE A 311 -3.80 15.16 9.98
N ALA A 312 -3.67 16.46 10.21
CA ALA A 312 -4.25 17.13 11.37
C ALA A 312 -5.79 17.04 11.36
N TYR A 313 -6.42 17.22 10.18
CA TYR A 313 -7.87 17.13 10.06
C TYR A 313 -8.40 15.72 10.34
N TYR A 314 -7.85 14.68 9.68
CA TYR A 314 -8.37 13.31 9.78
C TYR A 314 -7.93 12.59 11.05
N PHE A 315 -6.68 12.76 11.47
CA PHE A 315 -6.10 11.96 12.56
C PHE A 315 -5.97 12.73 13.87
N GLY A 316 -6.08 14.07 13.85
CA GLY A 316 -5.96 14.91 15.04
C GLY A 316 -4.59 14.81 15.74
N ARG A 317 -3.58 14.28 15.06
CA ARG A 317 -2.23 14.04 15.59
C ARG A 317 -1.20 14.53 14.62
N PHE A 318 -0.13 15.11 15.16
CA PHE A 318 1.04 15.53 14.41
C PHE A 318 2.29 15.01 15.11
N SER A 319 3.18 14.36 14.39
CA SER A 319 4.46 13.93 14.94
C SER A 319 5.52 14.99 14.69
N CYS A 320 6.07 15.55 15.77
CA CYS A 320 7.18 16.50 15.68
C CYS A 320 8.52 15.82 15.32
N TYR A 321 8.61 14.51 15.52
CA TYR A 321 9.84 13.75 15.29
C TYR A 321 10.02 13.30 13.83
N PHE A 322 9.07 13.60 12.93
CA PHE A 322 9.07 13.11 11.57
C PHE A 322 10.38 13.35 10.81
N LEU A 323 11.00 14.53 11.00
CA LEU A 323 12.22 14.91 10.30
C LEU A 323 13.40 14.05 10.72
N LEU A 324 13.61 13.91 12.02
CA LEU A 324 14.69 13.10 12.59
C LEU A 324 14.50 11.62 12.24
N SER A 325 13.26 11.14 12.38
CA SER A 325 12.90 9.76 12.09
C SER A 325 13.09 9.43 10.61
N ASN A 326 12.68 10.32 9.70
CA ASN A 326 12.88 10.12 8.27
C ASN A 326 14.37 10.14 7.90
N LEU A 327 15.17 11.05 8.50
CA LEU A 327 16.59 11.16 8.24
C LEU A 327 17.35 9.88 8.62
N LEU A 328 16.89 9.18 9.67
CA LEU A 328 17.50 7.93 10.12
C LEU A 328 16.94 6.70 9.37
N ILE A 329 15.63 6.64 9.18
CA ILE A 329 14.95 5.44 8.68
C ILE A 329 15.05 5.31 7.16
N LEU A 330 15.01 6.43 6.40
CA LEU A 330 15.07 6.36 4.94
C LEU A 330 16.40 5.75 4.42
N PRO A 331 17.58 6.14 4.92
CA PRO A 331 18.83 5.46 4.54
C PRO A 331 18.86 3.98 4.94
N LEU A 332 18.30 3.64 6.12
CA LEU A 332 18.21 2.25 6.58
C LEU A 332 17.36 1.38 5.65
N ILE A 333 16.21 1.88 5.20
CA ILE A 333 15.34 1.16 4.25
C ILE A 333 16.01 0.99 2.89
N THR A 334 16.84 1.95 2.46
CA THR A 334 17.57 1.82 1.20
C THR A 334 18.65 0.75 1.24
N LEU A 335 19.14 0.39 2.42
CA LEU A 335 20.14 -0.67 2.62
C LEU A 335 19.50 -2.06 2.80
N LEU A 336 18.24 -2.14 3.15
CA LEU A 336 17.49 -3.35 3.40
C LEU A 336 16.91 -3.95 2.12
#